data_ed1bea1005574bcf41acc8fd0dde5e9e
#
_entry.id   ed1bea1005574bcf41acc8fd0dde5e9e
#
_cell.length_a   1.000
_cell.length_b   1.000
_cell.length_c   1.000
_cell.angle_alpha   90.00
_cell.angle_beta   90.00
_cell.angle_gamma   90.00
#
_symmetry.space_group_name_H-M   'P 1'
#
loop_
_entity.id
_entity.type
_entity.pdbx_description
1 polymer ?
#
loop_
_entity_poly.entity_id
_entity_poly.type
_entity_poly.pdbx_seq_one_letter_code
_entity_poly.pdbx_strand_id
1 'polypeptide(L)'
;MRVVDIIDKKKKNKELTKSEIEFLLEGYLKGTVPDYQMSSFLMSVYFNNMTKDELTNFTLTMKDSGDTIYFDNLDHYLVDKHSTGGVGDKVTVVLGPILSAVGMATTKLSGKGLGHTGGTIDKFEAIRNFKFSTTKEELVEVASKTGVGLMGYSDNIVPLDKKIYALRDVTATVDSIPLIASSIMSKKLAIQSDLIILDVKVGDGAFMKTIEDARELSRRMVEIGNSVGRKTIAVLTNMEEPLGYNIGNANEIIEGIEALKGNWSDDLKEVVYEIVYLALKHKGEVKTYEEAAKKIDEVIANGRALELLRQFIELSGGDGEVVNNYELLPTPKSVLEVFSEEEGFVTKIKAEEIGKAAMVIGAGRATKEDEVDHAVGIELKKKVGDKVEKGEVIAEIYFNDEKNVQSSKAMVLDAYVIGQDKIENIKNILEVIE
;
A
#
# COMPACT_ATOMS: atom_id res chain seq x y z
N MET A 1 -10.59 13.59 -35.93
CA MET A 1 -9.36 13.41 -35.17
C MET A 1 -8.85 12.02 -35.49
N ARG A 2 -7.53 11.82 -35.70
CA ARG A 2 -6.94 10.49 -35.93
C ARG A 2 -5.96 10.19 -34.80
N VAL A 3 -5.95 8.95 -34.34
CA VAL A 3 -5.05 8.52 -33.22
C VAL A 3 -3.58 8.73 -33.57
N VAL A 4 -3.19 8.47 -34.83
CA VAL A 4 -1.79 8.64 -35.26
C VAL A 4 -1.32 10.10 -35.17
N ASP A 5 -2.21 11.09 -35.34
CA ASP A 5 -1.85 12.51 -35.22
C ASP A 5 -1.61 12.89 -33.76
N ILE A 6 -2.38 12.31 -32.83
CA ILE A 6 -2.19 12.47 -31.36
C ILE A 6 -0.85 11.87 -30.92
N ILE A 7 -0.54 10.64 -31.38
CA ILE A 7 0.72 9.97 -31.09
C ILE A 7 1.90 10.79 -31.65
N ASP A 8 1.82 11.27 -32.89
CA ASP A 8 2.88 12.07 -33.51
C ASP A 8 3.08 13.41 -32.78
N LYS A 9 2.00 14.02 -32.31
CA LYS A 9 2.03 15.24 -31.52
C LYS A 9 2.75 15.00 -30.18
N LYS A 10 2.41 13.91 -29.45
CA LYS A 10 3.04 13.57 -28.17
C LYS A 10 4.48 13.12 -28.35
N LYS A 11 4.78 12.33 -29.37
CA LYS A 11 6.15 11.93 -29.73
C LYS A 11 7.08 13.13 -29.97
N LYS A 12 6.54 14.24 -30.44
CA LYS A 12 7.26 15.52 -30.65
C LYS A 12 7.26 16.42 -29.42
N ASN A 13 6.92 15.90 -28.26
CA ASN A 13 6.80 16.63 -26.99
C ASN A 13 5.88 17.87 -27.06
N LYS A 14 4.80 17.76 -27.84
CA LYS A 14 3.77 18.80 -27.92
C LYS A 14 2.62 18.45 -27.00
N GLU A 15 2.11 19.46 -26.30
CA GLU A 15 1.00 19.33 -25.38
C GLU A 15 -0.31 18.93 -26.08
N LEU A 16 -1.01 17.95 -25.51
CA LEU A 16 -2.31 17.50 -25.97
C LEU A 16 -3.42 18.29 -25.31
N THR A 17 -4.46 18.57 -26.06
CA THR A 17 -5.67 19.16 -25.51
C THR A 17 -6.52 18.10 -24.77
N LYS A 18 -7.41 18.57 -23.89
CA LYS A 18 -8.37 17.70 -23.20
C LYS A 18 -9.15 16.82 -24.19
N SER A 19 -9.65 17.41 -25.28
CA SER A 19 -10.43 16.67 -26.28
C SER A 19 -9.61 15.60 -27.02
N GLU A 20 -8.31 15.80 -27.23
CA GLU A 20 -7.44 14.79 -27.83
C GLU A 20 -7.23 13.61 -26.88
N ILE A 21 -7.07 13.89 -25.58
CA ILE A 21 -6.92 12.86 -24.52
C ILE A 21 -8.22 12.07 -24.39
N GLU A 22 -9.37 12.74 -24.27
CA GLU A 22 -10.69 12.10 -24.18
C GLU A 22 -10.95 11.21 -25.41
N PHE A 23 -10.72 11.72 -26.62
CA PHE A 23 -10.89 10.94 -27.85
C PHE A 23 -10.06 9.65 -27.87
N LEU A 24 -8.78 9.74 -27.46
CA LEU A 24 -7.88 8.60 -27.42
C LEU A 24 -8.34 7.57 -26.38
N LEU A 25 -8.60 8.00 -25.15
CA LEU A 25 -8.89 7.13 -24.01
C LEU A 25 -10.27 6.49 -24.12
N GLU A 26 -11.30 7.26 -24.48
CA GLU A 26 -12.64 6.70 -24.73
C GLU A 26 -12.63 5.75 -25.93
N GLY A 27 -11.89 6.09 -26.99
CA GLY A 27 -11.73 5.21 -28.13
C GLY A 27 -11.06 3.89 -27.76
N TYR A 28 -10.10 3.94 -26.85
CA TYR A 28 -9.44 2.73 -26.33
C TYR A 28 -10.39 1.88 -25.47
N LEU A 29 -11.18 2.51 -24.61
CA LEU A 29 -12.19 1.81 -23.81
C LEU A 29 -13.22 1.10 -24.72
N LYS A 30 -13.72 1.81 -25.74
CA LYS A 30 -14.72 1.32 -26.71
C LYS A 30 -14.14 0.32 -27.75
N GLY A 31 -12.81 0.11 -27.76
CA GLY A 31 -12.14 -0.81 -28.70
C GLY A 31 -11.92 -0.25 -30.11
N THR A 32 -12.19 1.04 -30.36
CA THR A 32 -11.90 1.71 -31.64
C THR A 32 -10.45 2.13 -31.78
N VAL A 33 -9.71 2.25 -30.69
CA VAL A 33 -8.26 2.42 -30.64
C VAL A 33 -7.65 1.08 -30.28
N PRO A 34 -6.84 0.45 -31.15
CA PRO A 34 -6.22 -0.85 -30.89
C PRO A 34 -5.00 -0.74 -29.97
N ASP A 35 -4.63 -1.86 -29.35
CA ASP A 35 -3.53 -1.95 -28.39
C ASP A 35 -2.20 -1.42 -28.92
N TYR A 36 -1.86 -1.69 -30.19
CA TYR A 36 -0.61 -1.21 -30.79
C TYR A 36 -0.52 0.33 -30.88
N GLN A 37 -1.65 1.03 -31.09
CA GLN A 37 -1.69 2.49 -31.07
C GLN A 37 -1.62 3.02 -29.65
N MET A 38 -2.35 2.42 -28.71
CA MET A 38 -2.27 2.79 -27.30
C MET A 38 -0.86 2.54 -26.74
N SER A 39 -0.24 1.41 -27.04
CA SER A 39 1.16 1.12 -26.63
C SER A 39 2.13 2.17 -27.17
N SER A 40 1.98 2.58 -28.45
CA SER A 40 2.80 3.64 -29.06
C SER A 40 2.61 4.98 -28.34
N PHE A 41 1.37 5.30 -27.95
CA PHE A 41 1.06 6.50 -27.17
C PHE A 41 1.69 6.45 -25.78
N LEU A 42 1.52 5.35 -25.04
CA LEU A 42 2.09 5.17 -23.70
C LEU A 42 3.62 5.26 -23.73
N MET A 43 4.26 4.69 -24.74
CA MET A 43 5.71 4.81 -24.92
C MET A 43 6.12 6.25 -25.24
N SER A 44 5.30 7.00 -26.00
CA SER A 44 5.57 8.42 -26.24
C SER A 44 5.46 9.28 -24.98
N VAL A 45 4.52 8.92 -24.07
CA VAL A 45 4.42 9.52 -22.72
C VAL A 45 5.63 9.16 -21.88
N TYR A 46 6.09 7.91 -21.92
CA TYR A 46 7.24 7.44 -21.18
C TYR A 46 8.48 8.32 -21.43
N PHE A 47 8.76 8.63 -22.69
CA PHE A 47 9.93 9.44 -23.08
C PHE A 47 9.72 10.95 -22.98
N ASN A 48 8.50 11.46 -23.17
CA ASN A 48 8.25 12.89 -23.25
C ASN A 48 7.42 13.44 -22.07
N ASN A 49 7.04 12.57 -21.14
CA ASN A 49 6.28 12.96 -19.96
C ASN A 49 4.88 13.54 -20.31
N MET A 50 4.18 14.08 -19.33
CA MET A 50 2.93 14.86 -19.47
C MET A 50 3.07 16.19 -18.74
N THR A 51 2.47 17.25 -19.29
CA THR A 51 2.27 18.50 -18.55
C THR A 51 1.26 18.28 -17.43
N LYS A 52 1.14 19.23 -16.51
CA LYS A 52 0.16 19.16 -15.42
C LYS A 52 -1.26 19.04 -15.96
N ASP A 53 -1.60 19.81 -16.99
CA ASP A 53 -2.94 19.80 -17.58
C ASP A 53 -3.22 18.50 -18.34
N GLU A 54 -2.26 17.98 -19.10
CA GLU A 54 -2.37 16.66 -19.73
C GLU A 54 -2.59 15.56 -18.68
N LEU A 55 -1.80 15.55 -17.63
CA LEU A 55 -1.86 14.53 -16.57
C LEU A 55 -3.19 14.59 -15.81
N THR A 56 -3.66 15.78 -15.49
CA THR A 56 -4.97 15.99 -14.86
C THR A 56 -6.10 15.49 -15.74
N ASN A 57 -6.12 15.91 -17.02
CA ASN A 57 -7.15 15.50 -17.99
C ASN A 57 -7.12 13.97 -18.24
N PHE A 58 -5.93 13.39 -18.35
CA PHE A 58 -5.75 11.94 -18.49
C PHE A 58 -6.34 11.19 -17.29
N THR A 59 -6.00 11.64 -16.08
CA THR A 59 -6.48 11.04 -14.82
C THR A 59 -8.00 11.15 -14.67
N LEU A 60 -8.58 12.31 -14.97
CA LEU A 60 -10.03 12.51 -14.88
C LEU A 60 -10.79 11.70 -15.92
N THR A 61 -10.30 11.62 -17.16
CA THR A 61 -10.90 10.76 -18.18
C THR A 61 -10.88 9.30 -17.77
N MET A 62 -9.78 8.84 -17.13
CA MET A 62 -9.73 7.49 -16.57
C MET A 62 -10.75 7.32 -15.44
N LYS A 63 -10.80 8.25 -14.47
CA LYS A 63 -11.74 8.24 -13.35
C LYS A 63 -13.19 8.16 -13.85
N ASP A 64 -13.54 8.97 -14.84
CA ASP A 64 -14.90 9.08 -15.39
C ASP A 64 -15.27 7.92 -16.35
N SER A 65 -14.36 6.96 -16.57
CA SER A 65 -14.62 5.80 -17.41
C SER A 65 -15.53 4.75 -16.78
N GLY A 66 -15.80 4.84 -15.48
CA GLY A 66 -16.63 3.88 -14.73
C GLY A 66 -17.38 4.54 -13.58
N ASP A 67 -17.81 3.71 -12.64
CA ASP A 67 -18.59 4.15 -11.49
C ASP A 67 -17.73 4.94 -10.51
N THR A 68 -18.39 5.91 -9.85
CA THR A 68 -17.84 6.66 -8.72
C THR A 68 -18.64 6.38 -7.46
N ILE A 69 -17.96 6.25 -6.34
CA ILE A 69 -18.59 5.94 -5.04
C ILE A 69 -18.69 7.23 -4.23
N TYR A 70 -19.92 7.70 -4.03
CA TYR A 70 -20.24 8.80 -3.12
C TYR A 70 -21.08 8.30 -1.95
N PHE A 71 -20.88 8.89 -0.77
CA PHE A 71 -21.55 8.51 0.47
C PHE A 71 -22.56 9.60 0.89
N ASP A 72 -23.83 9.36 0.64
CA ASP A 72 -24.89 10.33 0.95
C ASP A 72 -25.21 10.42 2.46
N ASN A 73 -24.85 9.40 3.25
CA ASN A 73 -25.25 9.24 4.64
C ASN A 73 -24.09 8.85 5.58
N LEU A 74 -22.84 9.13 5.22
CA LEU A 74 -21.68 8.89 6.08
C LEU A 74 -21.19 10.23 6.64
N ASP A 75 -21.73 10.62 7.80
CA ASP A 75 -21.42 11.89 8.46
C ASP A 75 -20.10 11.77 9.26
N HIS A 76 -19.01 11.54 8.54
CA HIS A 76 -17.65 11.47 9.11
C HIS A 76 -16.67 12.20 8.20
N TYR A 77 -15.60 12.70 8.79
CA TYR A 77 -14.44 13.14 8.00
C TYR A 77 -13.73 11.93 7.41
N LEU A 78 -13.73 11.83 6.09
CA LEU A 78 -13.29 10.66 5.35
C LEU A 78 -11.81 10.78 4.95
N VAL A 79 -10.99 9.83 5.38
CA VAL A 79 -9.56 9.74 5.04
C VAL A 79 -9.31 8.50 4.19
N ASP A 80 -8.85 8.70 2.95
CA ASP A 80 -8.40 7.61 2.09
C ASP A 80 -6.87 7.53 2.12
N LYS A 81 -6.31 6.47 2.70
CA LYS A 81 -4.86 6.20 2.69
C LYS A 81 -4.50 5.26 1.55
N HIS A 82 -3.58 5.67 0.70
CA HIS A 82 -2.97 4.82 -0.32
C HIS A 82 -1.51 4.53 0.04
N SER A 83 -1.06 3.29 -0.19
CA SER A 83 0.35 2.94 -0.20
C SER A 83 0.80 2.61 -1.60
N THR A 84 2.00 3.02 -1.97
CA THR A 84 2.62 2.62 -3.25
C THR A 84 3.11 1.17 -3.24
N GLY A 85 2.99 0.49 -2.10
CA GLY A 85 3.40 -0.90 -1.91
C GLY A 85 4.79 -1.03 -1.32
N GLY A 86 4.94 -2.00 -0.44
CA GLY A 86 6.19 -2.30 0.26
C GLY A 86 6.15 -3.68 0.93
N VAL A 87 7.24 -4.04 1.57
CA VAL A 87 7.41 -5.31 2.29
C VAL A 87 7.00 -5.11 3.74
N GLY A 88 6.08 -5.94 4.25
CA GLY A 88 5.56 -5.82 5.61
C GLY A 88 4.62 -4.63 5.82
N ASP A 89 4.03 -4.04 4.76
CA ASP A 89 3.13 -2.89 4.88
C ASP A 89 1.75 -3.30 5.42
N LYS A 90 1.67 -3.39 6.74
CA LYS A 90 0.44 -3.63 7.52
C LYS A 90 -0.23 -2.35 8.01
N VAL A 91 0.21 -1.17 7.57
CA VAL A 91 -0.31 0.14 8.03
C VAL A 91 -1.83 0.21 7.99
N THR A 92 -2.48 -0.32 6.95
CA THR A 92 -3.95 -0.26 6.81
C THR A 92 -4.68 -1.03 7.91
N VAL A 93 -4.11 -2.14 8.41
CA VAL A 93 -4.70 -2.96 9.49
C VAL A 93 -4.85 -2.14 10.78
N VAL A 94 -3.87 -1.32 11.06
CA VAL A 94 -3.77 -0.51 12.30
C VAL A 94 -4.42 0.86 12.14
N LEU A 95 -4.20 1.49 10.99
CA LEU A 95 -4.60 2.87 10.72
C LEU A 95 -6.13 3.05 10.70
N GLY A 96 -6.87 2.13 10.05
CA GLY A 96 -8.33 2.24 9.95
C GLY A 96 -9.01 2.32 11.30
N PRO A 97 -8.78 1.36 12.21
CA PRO A 97 -9.32 1.38 13.57
C PRO A 97 -8.91 2.60 14.39
N ILE A 98 -7.67 3.09 14.27
CA ILE A 98 -7.23 4.30 14.98
C ILE A 98 -7.95 5.54 14.45
N LEU A 99 -8.03 5.73 13.12
CA LEU A 99 -8.76 6.85 12.52
C LEU A 99 -10.22 6.86 12.99
N SER A 100 -10.87 5.70 13.04
CA SER A 100 -12.21 5.56 13.55
C SER A 100 -12.31 5.91 15.04
N ALA A 101 -11.40 5.41 15.85
CA ALA A 101 -11.38 5.66 17.29
C ALA A 101 -11.20 7.14 17.65
N VAL A 102 -10.50 7.92 16.82
CA VAL A 102 -10.33 9.37 16.97
C VAL A 102 -11.41 10.20 16.23
N GLY A 103 -12.52 9.56 15.80
CA GLY A 103 -13.69 10.26 15.25
C GLY A 103 -13.61 10.62 13.76
N MET A 104 -12.87 9.86 12.98
CA MET A 104 -12.83 9.93 11.52
C MET A 104 -13.33 8.61 10.93
N ALA A 105 -13.39 8.49 9.61
CA ALA A 105 -13.60 7.21 8.95
C ALA A 105 -12.64 7.04 7.77
N THR A 106 -12.34 5.79 7.44
CA THR A 106 -11.59 5.45 6.23
C THR A 106 -12.42 4.59 5.30
N THR A 107 -12.52 5.01 4.05
CA THR A 107 -13.13 4.23 2.98
C THR A 107 -12.10 4.08 1.89
N LYS A 108 -11.79 2.83 1.53
CA LYS A 108 -10.62 2.55 0.71
C LYS A 108 -10.87 1.44 -0.30
N LEU A 109 -10.42 1.66 -1.53
CA LEU A 109 -10.24 0.59 -2.52
C LEU A 109 -8.88 -0.06 -2.31
N SER A 110 -8.84 -1.38 -2.25
CA SER A 110 -7.61 -2.17 -2.02
C SER A 110 -7.44 -3.24 -3.09
N GLY A 111 -6.18 -3.64 -3.32
CA GLY A 111 -5.79 -4.72 -4.23
C GLY A 111 -5.11 -5.88 -3.52
N LYS A 112 -4.98 -7.00 -4.25
CA LYS A 112 -4.11 -8.12 -3.86
C LYS A 112 -2.65 -7.78 -4.12
N GLY A 113 -1.75 -8.40 -3.39
CA GLY A 113 -0.31 -8.31 -3.59
C GLY A 113 0.15 -9.09 -4.83
N LEU A 114 1.27 -8.66 -5.40
CA LEU A 114 1.97 -9.37 -6.47
C LEU A 114 3.47 -9.15 -6.33
N GLY A 115 4.26 -10.18 -6.65
CA GLY A 115 5.71 -10.14 -6.48
C GLY A 115 6.12 -10.10 -5.02
N HIS A 116 7.12 -9.30 -4.70
CA HIS A 116 7.70 -9.18 -3.36
C HIS A 116 6.88 -8.33 -2.38
N THR A 117 5.81 -7.66 -2.85
CA THR A 117 4.97 -6.79 -2.01
C THR A 117 3.72 -7.52 -1.54
N GLY A 118 3.38 -7.38 -0.25
CA GLY A 118 2.14 -7.93 0.32
C GLY A 118 0.91 -7.06 0.06
N GLY A 119 -0.24 -7.68 -0.22
CA GLY A 119 -1.52 -6.98 -0.42
C GLY A 119 -2.35 -6.83 0.85
N THR A 120 -3.06 -5.71 1.00
CA THR A 120 -4.00 -5.52 2.12
C THR A 120 -5.11 -6.59 2.09
N ILE A 121 -5.58 -6.98 0.89
CA ILE A 121 -6.60 -8.02 0.73
C ILE A 121 -6.09 -9.35 1.27
N ASP A 122 -4.90 -9.77 0.86
CA ASP A 122 -4.33 -11.06 1.25
C ASP A 122 -4.17 -11.20 2.77
N LYS A 123 -3.82 -10.10 3.45
CA LYS A 123 -3.69 -10.09 4.91
C LYS A 123 -5.03 -10.34 5.61
N PHE A 124 -6.09 -9.61 5.23
CA PHE A 124 -7.41 -9.82 5.82
C PHE A 124 -8.06 -11.15 5.40
N GLU A 125 -7.77 -11.67 4.19
CA GLU A 125 -8.21 -13.01 3.75
C GLU A 125 -7.62 -14.14 4.61
N ALA A 126 -6.55 -13.89 5.40
CA ALA A 126 -6.07 -14.81 6.42
C ALA A 126 -7.08 -15.03 7.57
N ILE A 127 -7.99 -14.08 7.80
CA ILE A 127 -9.04 -14.21 8.81
C ILE A 127 -10.18 -15.06 8.21
N ARG A 128 -10.50 -16.16 8.87
CA ARG A 128 -11.53 -17.08 8.41
C ARG A 128 -12.86 -16.37 8.12
N ASN A 129 -13.44 -16.63 6.95
CA ASN A 129 -14.70 -16.08 6.45
C ASN A 129 -14.73 -14.56 6.23
N PHE A 130 -13.64 -13.85 6.44
CA PHE A 130 -13.58 -12.41 6.16
C PHE A 130 -13.85 -12.14 4.67
N LYS A 131 -14.67 -11.11 4.40
CA LYS A 131 -15.00 -10.69 3.03
C LYS A 131 -14.91 -9.17 2.92
N PHE A 132 -14.24 -8.71 1.88
CA PHE A 132 -14.29 -7.32 1.50
C PHE A 132 -15.67 -6.96 0.94
N SER A 133 -16.11 -5.73 1.18
CA SER A 133 -17.32 -5.21 0.53
C SER A 133 -17.18 -5.31 -0.99
N THR A 134 -18.23 -5.75 -1.65
CA THR A 134 -18.30 -5.91 -3.11
C THR A 134 -19.21 -4.88 -3.75
N THR A 135 -20.08 -4.26 -2.95
CA THR A 135 -21.00 -3.19 -3.37
C THR A 135 -20.81 -1.93 -2.54
N LYS A 136 -21.31 -0.80 -3.06
CA LYS A 136 -21.33 0.49 -2.33
C LYS A 136 -22.12 0.36 -1.02
N GLU A 137 -23.25 -0.33 -1.07
CA GLU A 137 -24.16 -0.50 0.05
C GLU A 137 -23.50 -1.25 1.21
N GLU A 138 -22.83 -2.36 0.92
CA GLU A 138 -22.04 -3.11 1.90
C GLU A 138 -20.92 -2.25 2.49
N LEU A 139 -20.19 -1.52 1.64
CA LEU A 139 -19.12 -0.62 2.08
C LEU A 139 -19.63 0.45 3.04
N VAL A 140 -20.76 1.09 2.70
CA VAL A 140 -21.40 2.12 3.54
C VAL A 140 -21.92 1.51 4.84
N GLU A 141 -22.54 0.33 4.80
CA GLU A 141 -23.03 -0.35 5.99
C GLU A 141 -21.91 -0.62 7.00
N VAL A 142 -20.81 -1.21 6.55
CA VAL A 142 -19.65 -1.51 7.41
C VAL A 142 -19.00 -0.22 7.91
N ALA A 143 -18.73 0.73 7.02
CA ALA A 143 -18.07 1.98 7.37
C ALA A 143 -18.91 2.85 8.33
N SER A 144 -20.24 2.89 8.21
CA SER A 144 -21.10 3.66 9.10
C SER A 144 -21.10 3.13 10.53
N LYS A 145 -20.89 1.83 10.74
CA LYS A 145 -20.88 1.19 12.05
C LYS A 145 -19.49 1.18 12.70
N THR A 146 -18.44 1.03 11.90
CA THR A 146 -17.07 0.84 12.40
C THR A 146 -16.11 1.98 12.08
N GLY A 147 -16.50 2.92 11.22
CA GLY A 147 -15.58 3.92 10.67
C GLY A 147 -14.54 3.34 9.71
N VAL A 148 -14.58 2.03 9.41
CA VAL A 148 -13.64 1.35 8.50
C VAL A 148 -14.42 0.69 7.38
N GLY A 149 -14.15 1.07 6.14
CA GLY A 149 -14.73 0.46 4.94
C GLY A 149 -13.63 0.07 3.94
N LEU A 150 -13.50 -1.22 3.67
CA LEU A 150 -12.55 -1.73 2.67
C LEU A 150 -13.31 -2.46 1.57
N MET A 151 -12.99 -2.12 0.33
CA MET A 151 -13.58 -2.72 -0.87
C MET A 151 -12.48 -3.15 -1.83
N GLY A 152 -12.66 -4.30 -2.46
CA GLY A 152 -11.81 -4.73 -3.57
C GLY A 152 -12.04 -3.90 -4.83
N TYR A 153 -11.08 -3.87 -5.75
CA TYR A 153 -11.31 -3.28 -7.07
C TYR A 153 -12.36 -4.08 -7.82
N SER A 154 -13.42 -3.41 -8.29
CA SER A 154 -14.42 -3.98 -9.19
C SER A 154 -14.12 -3.60 -10.64
N ASP A 155 -14.66 -4.39 -11.58
CA ASP A 155 -14.48 -4.13 -13.02
C ASP A 155 -15.20 -2.85 -13.49
N ASN A 156 -16.11 -2.33 -12.67
CA ASN A 156 -16.86 -1.13 -12.97
C ASN A 156 -16.20 0.16 -12.47
N ILE A 157 -15.23 0.05 -11.56
CA ILE A 157 -14.50 1.21 -11.03
C ILE A 157 -13.24 1.43 -11.87
N VAL A 158 -13.17 2.56 -12.57
CA VAL A 158 -12.04 2.95 -13.42
C VAL A 158 -11.61 1.83 -14.40
N PRO A 159 -12.53 1.25 -15.21
CA PRO A 159 -12.23 0.13 -16.12
C PRO A 159 -11.12 0.46 -17.13
N LEU A 160 -10.97 1.72 -17.47
CA LEU A 160 -9.92 2.19 -18.38
C LEU A 160 -8.52 2.00 -17.77
N ASP A 161 -8.35 2.21 -16.46
CA ASP A 161 -7.08 1.93 -15.79
C ASP A 161 -6.73 0.45 -15.83
N LYS A 162 -7.71 -0.43 -15.56
CA LYS A 162 -7.49 -1.89 -15.63
C LYS A 162 -6.97 -2.29 -17.02
N LYS A 163 -7.57 -1.76 -18.08
CA LYS A 163 -7.20 -2.06 -19.46
C LYS A 163 -5.82 -1.49 -19.82
N ILE A 164 -5.55 -0.24 -19.44
CA ILE A 164 -4.25 0.42 -19.69
C ILE A 164 -3.15 -0.25 -18.88
N TYR A 165 -3.38 -0.57 -17.60
CA TYR A 165 -2.38 -1.23 -16.77
C TYR A 165 -1.99 -2.60 -17.31
N ALA A 166 -2.96 -3.41 -17.74
CA ALA A 166 -2.69 -4.72 -18.36
C ALA A 166 -1.83 -4.59 -19.63
N LEU A 167 -2.02 -3.53 -20.43
CA LEU A 167 -1.17 -3.26 -21.58
C LEU A 167 0.24 -2.79 -21.16
N ARG A 168 0.34 -1.93 -20.16
CA ARG A 168 1.63 -1.44 -19.63
C ARG A 168 2.50 -2.57 -19.10
N ASP A 169 1.89 -3.55 -18.44
CA ASP A 169 2.56 -4.70 -17.84
C ASP A 169 3.37 -5.51 -18.86
N VAL A 170 2.90 -5.58 -20.11
CA VAL A 170 3.52 -6.33 -21.21
C VAL A 170 4.25 -5.46 -22.25
N THR A 171 4.32 -4.14 -22.03
CA THR A 171 4.93 -3.19 -22.98
C THR A 171 6.03 -2.32 -22.35
N ALA A 172 6.54 -2.71 -21.17
CA ALA A 172 7.63 -2.04 -20.46
C ALA A 172 7.39 -0.53 -20.24
N THR A 173 6.16 -0.17 -19.80
CA THR A 173 5.78 1.22 -19.49
C THR A 173 5.21 1.38 -18.07
N VAL A 174 5.38 0.36 -17.22
CA VAL A 174 4.85 0.39 -15.84
C VAL A 174 5.56 1.44 -14.98
N ASP A 175 6.85 1.63 -15.16
CA ASP A 175 7.71 2.52 -14.36
C ASP A 175 7.64 4.01 -14.77
N SER A 176 6.73 4.37 -15.68
CA SER A 176 6.49 5.77 -16.07
C SER A 176 5.79 6.54 -14.93
N ILE A 177 6.47 7.50 -14.32
CA ILE A 177 5.94 8.32 -13.19
C ILE A 177 4.57 8.94 -13.49
N PRO A 178 4.33 9.63 -14.62
CA PRO A 178 3.02 10.20 -14.90
C PRO A 178 1.92 9.13 -15.05
N LEU A 179 2.25 7.96 -15.61
CA LEU A 179 1.29 6.86 -15.75
C LEU A 179 1.02 6.16 -14.41
N ILE A 180 2.00 6.11 -13.51
CA ILE A 180 1.80 5.64 -12.12
C ILE A 180 0.89 6.62 -11.38
N ALA A 181 1.18 7.92 -11.45
CA ALA A 181 0.39 8.95 -10.78
C ALA A 181 -1.08 8.92 -11.24
N SER A 182 -1.34 8.86 -12.54
CA SER A 182 -2.71 8.80 -13.07
C SER A 182 -3.44 7.52 -12.69
N SER A 183 -2.76 6.37 -12.71
CA SER A 183 -3.34 5.08 -12.30
C SER A 183 -3.77 5.09 -10.83
N ILE A 184 -2.94 5.62 -9.94
CA ILE A 184 -3.27 5.75 -8.52
C ILE A 184 -4.41 6.74 -8.32
N MET A 185 -4.25 7.96 -8.83
CA MET A 185 -5.16 9.06 -8.53
C MET A 185 -6.54 8.87 -9.19
N SER A 186 -6.64 8.24 -10.35
CA SER A 186 -7.95 7.92 -10.95
C SER A 186 -8.82 7.07 -10.02
N LYS A 187 -8.23 6.09 -9.33
CA LYS A 187 -8.92 5.25 -8.35
C LYS A 187 -9.22 5.98 -7.03
N LYS A 188 -8.31 6.86 -6.58
CA LYS A 188 -8.51 7.65 -5.38
C LYS A 188 -9.59 8.72 -5.55
N LEU A 189 -9.71 9.28 -6.73
CA LEU A 189 -10.75 10.26 -7.07
C LEU A 189 -12.10 9.60 -7.40
N ALA A 190 -12.14 8.30 -7.70
CA ALA A 190 -13.38 7.55 -7.94
C ALA A 190 -14.14 7.20 -6.66
N ILE A 191 -13.52 7.32 -5.49
CA ILE A 191 -14.18 7.17 -4.18
C ILE A 191 -14.15 8.49 -3.42
N GLN A 192 -15.26 8.81 -2.73
CA GLN A 192 -15.33 10.03 -1.92
C GLN A 192 -14.40 9.96 -0.73
N SER A 193 -13.67 11.04 -0.49
CA SER A 193 -12.92 11.31 0.74
C SER A 193 -12.72 12.81 0.90
N ASP A 194 -12.55 13.28 2.14
CA ASP A 194 -12.20 14.68 2.43
C ASP A 194 -10.70 14.90 2.30
N LEU A 195 -9.93 13.86 2.61
CA LEU A 195 -8.47 13.86 2.57
C LEU A 195 -7.94 12.57 1.93
N ILE A 196 -6.99 12.71 1.01
CA ILE A 196 -6.17 11.60 0.50
C ILE A 196 -4.78 11.71 1.11
N ILE A 197 -4.32 10.66 1.78
CA ILE A 197 -2.94 10.55 2.24
C ILE A 197 -2.24 9.44 1.45
N LEU A 198 -1.19 9.84 0.74
CA LEU A 198 -0.37 8.98 -0.10
C LEU A 198 0.89 8.60 0.68
N ASP A 199 0.96 7.36 1.14
CA ASP A 199 2.13 6.76 1.77
C ASP A 199 3.05 6.23 0.66
N VAL A 200 3.99 7.07 0.25
CA VAL A 200 4.92 6.78 -0.86
C VAL A 200 6.17 6.13 -0.29
N LYS A 201 6.25 4.81 -0.47
CA LYS A 201 7.39 4.01 -0.03
C LYS A 201 8.62 4.29 -0.87
N VAL A 202 9.79 4.44 -0.21
CA VAL A 202 11.08 4.77 -0.84
C VAL A 202 12.15 3.81 -0.35
N GLY A 203 12.89 3.21 -1.25
CA GLY A 203 14.02 2.34 -0.93
C GLY A 203 13.96 0.96 -1.57
N ASP A 204 14.76 0.04 -1.06
CA ASP A 204 14.98 -1.27 -1.65
C ASP A 204 13.70 -2.09 -1.85
N GLY A 205 12.79 -2.10 -0.88
CA GLY A 205 11.51 -2.84 -0.95
C GLY A 205 10.36 -2.11 -1.64
N ALA A 206 10.61 -0.93 -2.22
CA ALA A 206 9.58 -0.09 -2.83
C ALA A 206 9.68 -0.03 -4.36
N PHE A 207 8.62 0.46 -5.01
CA PHE A 207 8.67 0.83 -6.43
C PHE A 207 9.59 2.03 -6.67
N MET A 208 9.53 3.03 -5.80
CA MET A 208 10.41 4.22 -5.88
C MET A 208 11.72 3.89 -5.17
N LYS A 209 12.78 3.68 -5.97
CA LYS A 209 14.10 3.33 -5.44
C LYS A 209 14.88 4.55 -4.96
N THR A 210 14.57 5.75 -5.45
CA THR A 210 15.23 7.00 -5.08
C THR A 210 14.25 8.00 -4.48
N ILE A 211 14.76 8.87 -3.62
CA ILE A 211 13.96 9.93 -3.01
C ILE A 211 13.51 10.96 -4.07
N GLU A 212 14.30 11.17 -5.12
CA GLU A 212 14.02 12.08 -6.22
C GLU A 212 12.81 11.64 -7.02
N ASP A 213 12.73 10.36 -7.41
CA ASP A 213 11.60 9.78 -8.13
C ASP A 213 10.34 9.79 -7.26
N ALA A 214 10.49 9.48 -5.96
CA ALA A 214 9.39 9.52 -5.01
C ALA A 214 8.83 10.94 -4.83
N ARG A 215 9.69 11.97 -4.77
CA ARG A 215 9.27 13.38 -4.73
C ARG A 215 8.51 13.78 -5.98
N GLU A 216 9.01 13.39 -7.15
CA GLU A 216 8.37 13.71 -8.43
C GLU A 216 6.98 13.04 -8.52
N LEU A 217 6.89 11.75 -8.20
CA LEU A 217 5.62 11.03 -8.15
C LEU A 217 4.64 11.70 -7.16
N SER A 218 5.12 12.01 -5.96
CA SER A 218 4.31 12.62 -4.90
C SER A 218 3.77 13.99 -5.31
N ARG A 219 4.61 14.87 -5.85
CA ARG A 219 4.19 16.19 -6.32
C ARG A 219 3.10 16.09 -7.38
N ARG A 220 3.27 15.20 -8.37
CA ARG A 220 2.26 14.98 -9.42
C ARG A 220 0.93 14.49 -8.86
N MET A 221 0.95 13.54 -7.94
CA MET A 221 -0.28 13.04 -7.32
C MET A 221 -0.96 14.09 -6.45
N VAL A 222 -0.21 14.85 -5.66
CA VAL A 222 -0.72 15.97 -4.84
C VAL A 222 -1.31 17.06 -5.74
N GLU A 223 -0.63 17.42 -6.83
CA GLU A 223 -1.14 18.40 -7.81
C GLU A 223 -2.43 17.94 -8.47
N ILE A 224 -2.55 16.67 -8.87
CA ILE A 224 -3.79 16.12 -9.44
C ILE A 224 -4.94 16.28 -8.44
N GLY A 225 -4.76 15.79 -7.20
CA GLY A 225 -5.82 15.84 -6.20
C GLY A 225 -6.25 17.27 -5.87
N ASN A 226 -5.29 18.15 -5.60
CA ASN A 226 -5.57 19.54 -5.25
C ASN A 226 -6.20 20.32 -6.43
N SER A 227 -5.84 20.01 -7.69
CA SER A 227 -6.42 20.68 -8.88
C SER A 227 -7.92 20.42 -9.06
N VAL A 228 -8.44 19.33 -8.50
CA VAL A 228 -9.87 18.96 -8.54
C VAL A 228 -10.57 19.19 -7.21
N GLY A 229 -9.94 19.95 -6.30
CA GLY A 229 -10.51 20.30 -4.99
C GLY A 229 -10.50 19.15 -3.97
N ARG A 230 -9.75 18.07 -4.22
CA ARG A 230 -9.57 16.97 -3.29
C ARG A 230 -8.24 17.15 -2.54
N LYS A 231 -8.32 17.56 -1.26
CA LYS A 231 -7.11 17.72 -0.46
C LYS A 231 -6.27 16.43 -0.47
N THR A 232 -5.02 16.56 -0.86
CA THR A 232 -4.10 15.43 -1.03
C THR A 232 -2.75 15.77 -0.42
N ILE A 233 -2.19 14.83 0.33
CA ILE A 233 -0.87 14.93 0.99
C ILE A 233 -0.10 13.67 0.65
N ALA A 234 1.20 13.78 0.43
CA ALA A 234 2.09 12.64 0.34
C ALA A 234 3.07 12.61 1.51
N VAL A 235 3.22 11.43 2.10
CA VAL A 235 4.22 11.10 3.12
C VAL A 235 5.20 10.13 2.49
N LEU A 236 6.45 10.54 2.34
CA LEU A 236 7.51 9.67 1.85
C LEU A 236 8.06 8.88 3.04
N THR A 237 7.95 7.55 2.96
CA THR A 237 8.32 6.66 4.07
C THR A 237 9.42 5.70 3.66
N ASN A 238 10.29 5.37 4.60
CA ASN A 238 11.42 4.48 4.39
C ASN A 238 10.96 3.04 4.11
N MET A 239 11.56 2.39 3.13
CA MET A 239 11.41 0.98 2.77
C MET A 239 12.76 0.33 2.40
N GLU A 240 13.87 0.85 2.96
CA GLU A 240 15.19 0.22 2.83
C GLU A 240 15.26 -1.11 3.58
N GLU A 241 14.44 -1.27 4.61
CA GLU A 241 14.18 -2.51 5.31
C GLU A 241 12.67 -2.77 5.40
N PRO A 242 12.20 -4.01 5.65
CA PRO A 242 10.78 -4.31 5.85
C PRO A 242 10.17 -3.51 7.00
N LEU A 243 8.92 -3.08 6.85
CA LEU A 243 8.18 -2.37 7.89
C LEU A 243 7.68 -3.33 8.97
N GLY A 244 8.06 -3.08 10.21
CA GLY A 244 7.82 -3.99 11.33
C GLY A 244 8.71 -5.22 11.26
N TYR A 245 8.31 -6.27 11.96
CA TYR A 245 9.07 -7.50 12.09
C TYR A 245 8.51 -8.65 11.24
N ASN A 246 7.23 -8.63 10.93
CA ASN A 246 6.54 -9.73 10.27
C ASN A 246 6.28 -9.45 8.79
N ILE A 247 6.58 -10.41 7.93
CA ILE A 247 6.38 -10.38 6.48
C ILE A 247 5.61 -11.63 6.07
N GLY A 248 4.37 -11.45 5.61
CA GLY A 248 3.46 -12.52 5.24
C GLY A 248 2.02 -12.07 5.21
N ASN A 249 1.10 -12.84 5.82
CA ASN A 249 -0.32 -12.49 5.87
C ASN A 249 -0.86 -12.58 7.29
N ALA A 250 -1.06 -13.77 7.85
CA ALA A 250 -1.55 -13.95 9.22
C ALA A 250 -0.60 -13.32 10.26
N ASN A 251 0.70 -13.48 10.10
CA ASN A 251 1.70 -12.89 10.98
C ASN A 251 1.68 -11.35 10.96
N GLU A 252 1.38 -10.73 9.81
CA GLU A 252 1.21 -9.27 9.73
C GLU A 252 -0.12 -8.81 10.37
N ILE A 253 -1.18 -9.61 10.32
CA ILE A 253 -2.42 -9.34 11.08
C ILE A 253 -2.14 -9.40 12.58
N ILE A 254 -1.38 -10.40 13.05
CA ILE A 254 -0.98 -10.51 14.46
C ILE A 254 -0.20 -9.27 14.90
N GLU A 255 0.82 -8.85 14.13
CA GLU A 255 1.60 -7.65 14.45
C GLU A 255 0.73 -6.38 14.47
N GLY A 256 -0.22 -6.27 13.55
CA GLY A 256 -1.19 -5.17 13.56
C GLY A 256 -2.10 -5.17 14.78
N ILE A 257 -2.57 -6.34 15.22
CA ILE A 257 -3.35 -6.49 16.47
C ILE A 257 -2.48 -6.16 17.68
N GLU A 258 -1.24 -6.64 17.74
CA GLU A 258 -0.32 -6.33 18.84
C GLU A 258 -0.02 -4.82 18.90
N ALA A 259 0.14 -4.15 17.77
CA ALA A 259 0.27 -2.69 17.73
C ALA A 259 -0.95 -1.99 18.35
N LEU A 260 -2.17 -2.45 18.06
CA LEU A 260 -3.40 -1.92 18.66
C LEU A 260 -3.55 -2.26 20.16
N LYS A 261 -2.79 -3.24 20.67
CA LYS A 261 -2.65 -3.53 22.12
C LYS A 261 -1.54 -2.71 22.78
N GLY A 262 -0.79 -1.91 22.00
CA GLY A 262 0.32 -1.08 22.48
C GLY A 262 1.71 -1.69 22.27
N ASN A 263 1.83 -2.89 21.69
CA ASN A 263 3.08 -3.57 21.40
C ASN A 263 3.55 -3.21 19.98
N TRP A 264 4.18 -2.06 19.82
CA TRP A 264 4.61 -1.52 18.54
C TRP A 264 6.05 -1.90 18.17
N SER A 265 6.30 -2.08 16.86
CA SER A 265 7.62 -1.77 16.32
C SER A 265 7.74 -0.25 16.12
N ASP A 266 8.93 0.30 16.35
CA ASP A 266 9.15 1.75 16.33
C ASP A 266 8.85 2.36 14.96
N ASP A 267 9.25 1.69 13.88
CA ASP A 267 9.04 2.12 12.50
C ASP A 267 7.55 2.15 12.11
N LEU A 268 6.79 1.11 12.44
CA LEU A 268 5.35 1.06 12.19
C LEU A 268 4.62 2.14 12.99
N LYS A 269 5.00 2.32 14.26
CA LYS A 269 4.45 3.36 15.12
C LYS A 269 4.65 4.75 14.51
N GLU A 270 5.89 5.08 14.13
CA GLU A 270 6.23 6.37 13.55
C GLU A 270 5.39 6.67 12.31
N VAL A 271 5.28 5.71 11.38
CA VAL A 271 4.50 5.87 10.14
C VAL A 271 3.00 6.06 10.43
N VAL A 272 2.42 5.23 11.31
CA VAL A 272 0.99 5.32 11.63
C VAL A 272 0.67 6.63 12.35
N TYR A 273 1.48 7.03 13.33
CA TYR A 273 1.26 8.26 14.10
C TYR A 273 1.38 9.51 13.22
N GLU A 274 2.35 9.55 12.29
CA GLU A 274 2.46 10.67 11.35
C GLU A 274 1.23 10.78 10.44
N ILE A 275 0.74 9.67 9.90
CA ILE A 275 -0.46 9.68 9.05
C ILE A 275 -1.69 10.15 9.83
N VAL A 276 -1.88 9.66 11.07
CA VAL A 276 -3.01 10.09 11.93
C VAL A 276 -2.86 11.56 12.33
N TYR A 277 -1.64 12.00 12.65
CA TYR A 277 -1.36 13.42 12.94
C TYR A 277 -1.77 14.32 11.78
N LEU A 278 -1.35 13.99 10.56
CA LEU A 278 -1.70 14.76 9.37
C LEU A 278 -3.22 14.79 9.14
N ALA A 279 -3.91 13.66 9.35
CA ALA A 279 -5.36 13.59 9.24
C ALA A 279 -6.06 14.49 10.28
N LEU A 280 -5.67 14.40 11.53
CA LEU A 280 -6.23 15.24 12.63
C LEU A 280 -5.91 16.73 12.43
N LYS A 281 -4.70 17.06 11.98
CA LYS A 281 -4.27 18.44 11.65
C LYS A 281 -5.16 19.03 10.55
N HIS A 282 -5.39 18.28 9.47
CA HIS A 282 -6.22 18.76 8.36
C HIS A 282 -7.72 18.81 8.69
N LYS A 283 -8.21 17.94 9.57
CA LYS A 283 -9.56 18.07 10.14
C LYS A 283 -9.68 19.29 11.07
N GLY A 284 -8.56 19.84 11.53
CA GLY A 284 -8.51 21.00 12.44
C GLY A 284 -8.63 20.64 13.93
N GLU A 285 -8.41 19.38 14.30
CA GLU A 285 -8.56 18.89 15.68
C GLU A 285 -7.28 18.99 16.52
N VAL A 286 -6.12 19.08 15.89
CA VAL A 286 -4.82 19.22 16.55
C VAL A 286 -3.95 20.21 15.79
N LYS A 287 -2.96 20.77 16.49
CA LYS A 287 -1.97 21.69 15.91
C LYS A 287 -0.57 21.07 15.87
N THR A 288 -0.27 20.18 16.82
CA THR A 288 1.06 19.58 16.95
C THR A 288 0.98 18.04 16.90
N TYR A 289 2.14 17.44 16.62
CA TYR A 289 2.29 15.99 16.63
C TYR A 289 2.00 15.39 18.03
N GLU A 290 2.47 16.06 19.10
CA GLU A 290 2.28 15.62 20.48
C GLU A 290 0.79 15.59 20.89
N GLU A 291 -0.02 16.56 20.41
CA GLU A 291 -1.47 16.56 20.61
C GLU A 291 -2.12 15.34 19.92
N ALA A 292 -1.67 15.01 18.71
CA ALA A 292 -2.16 13.84 17.98
C ALA A 292 -1.71 12.54 18.67
N ALA A 293 -0.44 12.44 19.03
CA ALA A 293 0.11 11.27 19.72
C ALA A 293 -0.66 10.95 21.00
N LYS A 294 -0.98 11.98 21.81
CA LYS A 294 -1.80 11.82 23.02
C LYS A 294 -3.18 11.22 22.73
N LYS A 295 -3.86 11.69 21.65
CA LYS A 295 -5.16 11.12 21.25
C LYS A 295 -5.04 9.67 20.81
N ILE A 296 -3.97 9.33 20.09
CA ILE A 296 -3.70 7.97 19.62
C ILE A 296 -3.40 7.06 20.81
N ASP A 297 -2.51 7.49 21.73
CA ASP A 297 -2.17 6.73 22.93
C ASP A 297 -3.42 6.46 23.79
N GLU A 298 -4.33 7.42 23.89
CA GLU A 298 -5.59 7.28 24.65
C GLU A 298 -6.49 6.18 24.04
N VAL A 299 -6.69 6.17 22.70
CA VAL A 299 -7.56 5.19 22.05
C VAL A 299 -6.96 3.79 21.98
N ILE A 300 -5.63 3.68 22.05
CA ILE A 300 -4.92 2.42 22.22
C ILE A 300 -5.06 1.93 23.66
N ALA A 301 -4.73 2.76 24.65
CA ALA A 301 -4.71 2.37 26.06
C ALA A 301 -6.10 1.98 26.59
N ASN A 302 -7.16 2.60 26.11
CA ASN A 302 -8.54 2.26 26.50
C ASN A 302 -9.16 1.11 25.68
N GLY A 303 -8.41 0.54 24.73
CA GLY A 303 -8.83 -0.58 23.89
C GLY A 303 -9.84 -0.24 22.79
N ARG A 304 -10.19 1.05 22.59
CA ARG A 304 -11.21 1.45 21.62
C ARG A 304 -10.83 1.10 20.18
N ALA A 305 -9.58 1.33 19.81
CA ALA A 305 -9.11 1.02 18.46
C ALA A 305 -9.14 -0.50 18.19
N LEU A 306 -8.73 -1.33 19.16
CA LEU A 306 -8.79 -2.79 19.03
C LEU A 306 -10.23 -3.30 18.91
N GLU A 307 -11.15 -2.74 19.70
CA GLU A 307 -12.57 -3.09 19.62
C GLU A 307 -13.20 -2.74 18.27
N LEU A 308 -12.80 -1.61 17.66
CA LEU A 308 -13.25 -1.24 16.32
C LEU A 308 -12.69 -2.17 15.24
N LEU A 309 -11.45 -2.66 15.37
CA LEU A 309 -10.92 -3.71 14.49
C LEU A 309 -11.77 -5.00 14.62
N ARG A 310 -12.08 -5.42 15.87
CA ARG A 310 -12.91 -6.59 16.13
C ARG A 310 -14.28 -6.47 15.45
N GLN A 311 -14.95 -5.36 15.64
CA GLN A 311 -16.27 -5.08 15.03
C GLN A 311 -16.19 -5.02 13.50
N PHE A 312 -15.14 -4.42 12.94
CA PHE A 312 -14.90 -4.39 11.49
C PHE A 312 -14.76 -5.81 10.93
N ILE A 313 -13.99 -6.67 11.60
CA ILE A 313 -13.81 -8.07 11.19
C ILE A 313 -15.16 -8.81 11.23
N GLU A 314 -15.93 -8.68 12.29
CA GLU A 314 -17.25 -9.34 12.45
C GLU A 314 -18.25 -8.88 11.40
N LEU A 315 -18.37 -7.56 11.16
CA LEU A 315 -19.27 -7.03 10.14
C LEU A 315 -18.85 -7.38 8.72
N SER A 316 -17.58 -7.70 8.53
CA SER A 316 -17.04 -8.25 7.28
C SER A 316 -17.16 -9.79 7.20
N GLY A 317 -17.88 -10.43 8.12
CA GLY A 317 -18.15 -11.87 8.14
C GLY A 317 -17.04 -12.73 8.74
N GLY A 318 -15.93 -12.13 9.19
CA GLY A 318 -14.82 -12.82 9.84
C GLY A 318 -15.08 -13.08 11.33
N ASP A 319 -14.21 -13.87 11.93
CA ASP A 319 -14.25 -14.14 13.37
C ASP A 319 -13.49 -13.05 14.13
N GLY A 320 -14.20 -12.15 14.80
CA GLY A 320 -13.61 -11.04 15.56
C GLY A 320 -12.76 -11.48 16.76
N GLU A 321 -12.95 -12.72 17.26
CA GLU A 321 -12.16 -13.24 18.37
C GLU A 321 -10.69 -13.48 18.02
N VAL A 322 -10.29 -13.36 16.75
CA VAL A 322 -8.88 -13.38 16.35
C VAL A 322 -8.04 -12.30 17.06
N VAL A 323 -8.67 -11.19 17.51
CA VAL A 323 -7.96 -10.15 18.26
C VAL A 323 -7.52 -10.63 19.66
N ASN A 324 -8.15 -11.66 20.20
CA ASN A 324 -7.88 -12.24 21.51
C ASN A 324 -7.21 -13.63 21.42
N ASN A 325 -7.44 -14.34 20.31
CA ASN A 325 -6.96 -15.72 20.13
C ASN A 325 -6.38 -15.93 18.73
N TYR A 326 -5.06 -15.93 18.61
CA TYR A 326 -4.34 -16.09 17.34
C TYR A 326 -4.41 -17.52 16.77
N GLU A 327 -4.82 -18.52 17.55
CA GLU A 327 -5.05 -19.90 17.03
C GLU A 327 -6.20 -19.98 16.02
N LEU A 328 -7.04 -18.92 15.95
CA LEU A 328 -8.09 -18.79 14.94
C LEU A 328 -7.55 -18.36 13.57
N LEU A 329 -6.30 -17.90 13.49
CA LEU A 329 -5.60 -17.62 12.24
C LEU A 329 -4.91 -18.87 11.72
N PRO A 330 -4.62 -18.95 10.39
CA PRO A 330 -3.82 -20.02 9.84
C PRO A 330 -2.45 -20.10 10.51
N THR A 331 -2.07 -21.28 10.97
CA THR A 331 -0.79 -21.54 11.66
C THR A 331 0.14 -22.37 10.78
N PRO A 332 1.45 -22.05 10.74
CA PRO A 332 2.43 -22.83 9.99
C PRO A 332 2.67 -24.18 10.67
N LYS A 333 3.04 -25.18 9.87
CA LYS A 333 3.39 -26.53 10.40
C LYS A 333 4.76 -26.59 11.01
N SER A 334 5.68 -25.73 10.54
CA SER A 334 7.10 -25.77 10.91
C SER A 334 7.71 -24.38 10.91
N VAL A 335 8.79 -24.24 11.68
CA VAL A 335 9.59 -23.02 11.78
C VAL A 335 11.06 -23.39 11.57
N LEU A 336 11.77 -22.59 10.79
CA LEU A 336 13.21 -22.69 10.60
C LEU A 336 13.88 -21.40 11.10
N GLU A 337 14.75 -21.53 12.09
CA GLU A 337 15.60 -20.44 12.55
C GLU A 337 16.72 -20.16 11.55
N VAL A 338 16.97 -18.90 11.28
CA VAL A 338 18.09 -18.41 10.46
C VAL A 338 19.10 -17.73 11.39
N PHE A 339 20.29 -18.27 11.42
CA PHE A 339 21.37 -17.81 12.31
C PHE A 339 22.35 -16.91 11.56
N SER A 340 22.83 -15.87 12.24
CA SER A 340 23.90 -15.03 11.70
C SER A 340 25.20 -15.82 11.54
N GLU A 341 25.86 -15.67 10.39
CA GLU A 341 27.18 -16.21 10.14
C GLU A 341 28.30 -15.29 10.60
N GLU A 342 27.99 -14.04 10.89
CA GLU A 342 28.92 -12.97 11.25
C GLU A 342 28.51 -12.32 12.58
N GLU A 343 29.43 -11.57 13.20
CA GLU A 343 29.20 -10.72 14.36
C GLU A 343 29.39 -9.25 14.01
N GLY A 344 28.60 -8.35 14.61
CA GLY A 344 28.68 -6.91 14.35
C GLY A 344 27.35 -6.22 14.56
N PHE A 345 27.04 -5.28 13.70
CA PHE A 345 25.74 -4.59 13.64
C PHE A 345 25.07 -4.84 12.31
N VAL A 346 23.75 -5.00 12.32
CA VAL A 346 22.97 -5.01 11.07
C VAL A 346 23.05 -3.62 10.45
N THR A 347 23.72 -3.51 9.31
CA THR A 347 23.89 -2.23 8.61
C THR A 347 22.91 -2.04 7.47
N LYS A 348 22.36 -3.15 6.94
CA LYS A 348 21.31 -3.14 5.93
C LYS A 348 20.50 -4.44 5.97
N ILE A 349 19.21 -4.33 5.65
CA ILE A 349 18.35 -5.48 5.34
C ILE A 349 17.71 -5.19 3.98
N LYS A 350 18.06 -5.95 2.95
CA LYS A 350 17.49 -5.80 1.61
C LYS A 350 16.02 -6.21 1.64
N ALA A 351 15.12 -5.25 1.75
CA ALA A 351 13.70 -5.51 1.93
C ALA A 351 13.09 -6.31 0.77
N GLU A 352 13.51 -6.03 -0.47
CA GLU A 352 13.05 -6.77 -1.65
C GLU A 352 13.39 -8.26 -1.56
N GLU A 353 14.60 -8.62 -1.11
CA GLU A 353 15.02 -10.01 -0.95
C GLU A 353 14.24 -10.72 0.17
N ILE A 354 13.93 -10.03 1.28
CA ILE A 354 13.03 -10.58 2.32
C ILE A 354 11.62 -10.82 1.77
N GLY A 355 11.08 -9.87 0.99
CA GLY A 355 9.79 -10.03 0.33
C GLY A 355 9.77 -11.22 -0.65
N LYS A 356 10.83 -11.40 -1.44
CA LYS A 356 11.01 -12.57 -2.33
C LYS A 356 11.15 -13.87 -1.52
N ALA A 357 11.90 -13.86 -0.42
CA ALA A 357 12.06 -15.00 0.46
C ALA A 357 10.70 -15.46 1.05
N ALA A 358 9.83 -14.52 1.41
CA ALA A 358 8.47 -14.81 1.85
C ALA A 358 7.59 -15.34 0.68
N MET A 359 7.73 -14.75 -0.51
CA MET A 359 6.96 -15.16 -1.70
C MET A 359 7.28 -16.62 -2.11
N VAL A 360 8.55 -17.02 -2.13
CA VAL A 360 8.93 -18.37 -2.59
C VAL A 360 8.47 -19.51 -1.67
N ILE A 361 8.16 -19.22 -0.40
CA ILE A 361 7.54 -20.18 0.53
C ILE A 361 6.02 -20.14 0.52
N GLY A 362 5.40 -19.28 -0.32
CA GLY A 362 3.97 -19.23 -0.53
C GLY A 362 3.24 -18.05 0.11
N ALA A 363 3.92 -17.11 0.80
CA ALA A 363 3.26 -15.95 1.41
C ALA A 363 2.78 -14.90 0.39
N GLY A 364 3.27 -14.96 -0.84
CA GLY A 364 2.92 -14.05 -1.94
C GLY A 364 2.75 -14.79 -3.26
N ARG A 365 2.49 -14.03 -4.34
CA ARG A 365 2.26 -14.55 -5.70
C ARG A 365 3.40 -14.14 -6.63
N ALA A 366 4.05 -15.10 -7.27
CA ALA A 366 4.92 -14.85 -8.41
C ALA A 366 4.11 -14.58 -9.69
N THR A 367 2.97 -15.27 -9.86
CA THR A 367 2.00 -15.10 -10.95
C THR A 367 0.60 -14.84 -10.40
N LYS A 368 -0.31 -14.32 -11.23
CA LYS A 368 -1.70 -14.02 -10.81
C LYS A 368 -2.50 -15.28 -10.46
N GLU A 369 -2.09 -16.42 -10.97
CA GLU A 369 -2.71 -17.72 -10.80
C GLU A 369 -2.28 -18.44 -9.51
N ASP A 370 -1.21 -17.96 -8.86
CA ASP A 370 -0.68 -18.60 -7.65
C ASP A 370 -1.64 -18.42 -6.47
N GLU A 371 -1.85 -19.50 -5.73
CA GLU A 371 -2.57 -19.48 -4.45
C GLU A 371 -1.61 -19.01 -3.32
N VAL A 372 -2.13 -18.20 -2.41
CA VAL A 372 -1.37 -17.70 -1.24
C VAL A 372 -1.64 -18.62 -0.06
N ASP A 373 -0.58 -19.08 0.58
CA ASP A 373 -0.63 -19.72 1.89
C ASP A 373 -0.54 -18.65 2.99
N HIS A 374 -1.67 -18.35 3.60
CA HIS A 374 -1.76 -17.30 4.61
C HIS A 374 -1.05 -17.62 5.93
N ALA A 375 -0.69 -18.90 6.16
CA ALA A 375 -0.02 -19.33 7.39
C ALA A 375 1.49 -19.06 7.38
N VAL A 376 2.08 -18.96 6.18
CA VAL A 376 3.54 -18.87 6.03
C VAL A 376 4.03 -17.43 5.99
N GLY A 377 5.31 -17.24 6.32
CA GLY A 377 5.91 -15.91 6.34
C GLY A 377 7.29 -15.90 6.98
N ILE A 378 7.81 -14.72 7.19
CA ILE A 378 9.10 -14.49 7.82
C ILE A 378 8.90 -13.53 8.99
N GLU A 379 9.55 -13.80 10.11
CA GLU A 379 9.68 -12.87 11.23
C GLU A 379 11.14 -12.48 11.39
N LEU A 380 11.43 -11.19 11.32
CA LEU A 380 12.75 -10.65 11.59
C LEU A 380 12.95 -10.59 13.12
N LYS A 381 14.10 -11.02 13.60
CA LYS A 381 14.48 -10.90 15.03
C LYS A 381 15.46 -9.76 15.25
N LYS A 382 16.04 -9.25 14.17
CA LYS A 382 17.00 -8.15 14.17
C LYS A 382 16.63 -7.14 13.07
N LYS A 383 16.75 -5.87 13.40
CA LYS A 383 16.53 -4.73 12.51
C LYS A 383 17.84 -3.97 12.27
N VAL A 384 17.86 -3.07 11.31
CA VAL A 384 19.01 -2.20 11.05
C VAL A 384 19.37 -1.42 12.32
N GLY A 385 20.64 -1.43 12.70
CA GLY A 385 21.18 -0.83 13.94
C GLY A 385 21.32 -1.82 15.11
N ASP A 386 20.70 -3.00 15.05
CA ASP A 386 20.83 -4.00 16.10
C ASP A 386 22.20 -4.66 16.09
N LYS A 387 22.70 -4.97 17.29
CA LYS A 387 23.89 -5.81 17.47
C LYS A 387 23.53 -7.27 17.26
N VAL A 388 24.43 -7.98 16.58
CA VAL A 388 24.29 -9.41 16.29
C VAL A 388 25.59 -10.13 16.66
N GLU A 389 25.46 -11.29 17.29
CA GLU A 389 26.57 -12.21 17.57
C GLU A 389 26.54 -13.37 16.55
N LYS A 390 27.71 -13.92 16.23
CA LYS A 390 27.78 -15.10 15.37
C LYS A 390 27.00 -16.27 15.98
N GLY A 391 26.09 -16.86 15.23
CA GLY A 391 25.20 -17.94 15.69
C GLY A 391 23.93 -17.44 16.41
N GLU A 392 23.70 -16.13 16.48
CA GLU A 392 22.44 -15.57 16.99
C GLU A 392 21.33 -15.64 15.92
N VAL A 393 20.08 -15.88 16.34
CA VAL A 393 18.94 -15.92 15.44
C VAL A 393 18.63 -14.51 14.94
N ILE A 394 18.62 -14.34 13.60
CA ILE A 394 18.32 -13.05 12.93
C ILE A 394 16.93 -13.03 12.32
N ALA A 395 16.37 -14.20 11.95
CA ALA A 395 15.01 -14.33 11.44
C ALA A 395 14.48 -15.75 11.67
N GLU A 396 13.16 -15.89 11.61
CA GLU A 396 12.44 -17.16 11.57
C GLU A 396 11.62 -17.27 10.30
N ILE A 397 11.66 -18.45 9.66
CA ILE A 397 10.89 -18.77 8.46
C ILE A 397 9.79 -19.74 8.85
N TYR A 398 8.53 -19.34 8.71
CA TYR A 398 7.33 -20.13 8.97
C TYR A 398 6.86 -20.77 7.67
N PHE A 399 6.74 -22.11 7.61
CA PHE A 399 6.45 -22.80 6.36
C PHE A 399 5.56 -24.04 6.54
N ASN A 400 4.91 -24.45 5.44
CA ASN A 400 4.07 -25.64 5.34
C ASN A 400 4.64 -26.70 4.39
N ASP A 401 5.51 -26.29 3.45
CA ASP A 401 6.16 -27.15 2.45
C ASP A 401 7.67 -26.90 2.46
N GLU A 402 8.47 -27.98 2.54
CA GLU A 402 9.94 -27.90 2.60
C GLU A 402 10.60 -27.53 1.26
N LYS A 403 9.85 -27.58 0.15
CA LYS A 403 10.38 -27.46 -1.22
C LYS A 403 11.30 -26.24 -1.43
N ASN A 404 10.90 -25.07 -0.92
CA ASN A 404 11.61 -23.81 -1.17
C ASN A 404 12.26 -23.22 0.10
N VAL A 405 12.19 -23.90 1.24
CA VAL A 405 12.65 -23.37 2.54
C VAL A 405 14.13 -23.05 2.52
N GLN A 406 14.97 -23.90 1.92
CA GLN A 406 16.42 -23.65 1.84
C GLN A 406 16.76 -22.47 0.91
N SER A 407 15.98 -22.29 -0.16
CA SER A 407 16.10 -21.12 -1.03
C SER A 407 15.70 -19.84 -0.29
N SER A 408 14.60 -19.87 0.45
CA SER A 408 14.16 -18.76 1.30
C SER A 408 15.22 -18.42 2.36
N LYS A 409 15.79 -19.44 3.04
CA LYS A 409 16.87 -19.23 4.00
C LYS A 409 18.09 -18.54 3.38
N ALA A 410 18.51 -18.98 2.19
CA ALA A 410 19.62 -18.35 1.49
C ALA A 410 19.33 -16.88 1.17
N MET A 411 18.12 -16.57 0.67
CA MET A 411 17.69 -15.19 0.42
C MET A 411 17.68 -14.32 1.68
N VAL A 412 17.21 -14.86 2.81
CA VAL A 412 17.24 -14.15 4.10
C VAL A 412 18.67 -13.84 4.51
N LEU A 413 19.59 -14.80 4.41
CA LEU A 413 21.01 -14.59 4.71
C LEU A 413 21.62 -13.52 3.81
N ASP A 414 21.37 -13.57 2.50
CA ASP A 414 21.84 -12.57 1.53
C ASP A 414 21.23 -11.17 1.74
N ALA A 415 20.06 -11.09 2.36
CA ALA A 415 19.41 -9.83 2.66
C ALA A 415 20.08 -9.07 3.80
N TYR A 416 20.64 -9.77 4.79
CA TYR A 416 21.31 -9.15 5.92
C TYR A 416 22.75 -8.78 5.57
N VAL A 417 23.11 -7.53 5.83
CA VAL A 417 24.48 -7.03 5.75
C VAL A 417 24.94 -6.67 7.14
N ILE A 418 25.94 -7.39 7.63
CA ILE A 418 26.54 -7.17 8.95
C ILE A 418 27.84 -6.37 8.77
N GLY A 419 28.03 -5.34 9.59
CA GLY A 419 29.21 -4.47 9.57
C GLY A 419 29.69 -4.13 10.98
N GLN A 420 30.79 -3.38 11.05
CA GLN A 420 31.39 -3.02 12.34
C GLN A 420 30.79 -1.75 12.95
N ASP A 421 30.25 -0.87 12.11
CA ASP A 421 29.70 0.41 12.55
C ASP A 421 28.20 0.33 12.76
N LYS A 422 27.72 0.80 13.91
CA LYS A 422 26.29 0.91 14.20
C LYS A 422 25.64 1.98 13.36
N ILE A 423 24.56 1.66 12.67
CA ILE A 423 23.71 2.64 12.02
C ILE A 423 22.79 3.27 13.07
N GLU A 424 22.84 4.58 13.16
CA GLU A 424 22.02 5.37 14.09
C GLU A 424 21.11 6.33 13.31
N ASN A 425 20.04 6.79 13.96
CA ASN A 425 19.11 7.79 13.42
C ASN A 425 18.43 7.39 12.08
N ILE A 426 17.95 6.17 12.01
CA ILE A 426 17.11 5.74 10.88
C ILE A 426 15.83 6.58 10.88
N LYS A 427 15.58 7.28 9.77
CA LYS A 427 14.35 8.05 9.59
C LYS A 427 13.34 7.22 8.84
N ASN A 428 12.17 7.02 9.42
CA ASN A 428 11.06 6.31 8.75
C ASN A 428 10.17 7.29 7.99
N ILE A 429 10.04 8.53 8.45
CA ILE A 429 9.41 9.62 7.69
C ILE A 429 10.52 10.44 7.03
N LEU A 430 10.59 10.37 5.70
CA LEU A 430 11.64 11.04 4.92
C LEU A 430 11.24 12.49 4.57
N GLU A 431 9.98 12.68 4.17
CA GLU A 431 9.45 13.99 3.75
C GLU A 431 7.92 13.98 3.74
N VAL A 432 7.29 15.13 3.97
CA VAL A 432 5.86 15.36 3.77
C VAL A 432 5.68 16.43 2.70
N ILE A 433 4.81 16.17 1.71
CA ILE A 433 4.50 17.06 0.59
C ILE A 433 2.99 17.36 0.62
N GLU A 434 2.64 18.67 0.79
CA GLU A 434 1.26 19.16 0.89
C GLU A 434 0.81 19.95 -0.35
#